data_2cf5d82b0e6aabeb070c0c4721ea36b9
#
_entry.id   2cf5d82b0e6aabeb070c0c4721ea36b9
#
_cell.length_a   1.000
_cell.length_b   1.000
_cell.length_c   1.000
_cell.angle_alpha   90.00
_cell.angle_beta   90.00
_cell.angle_gamma   90.00
#
_symmetry.space_group_name_H-M   'P 1'
#
loop_
_entity.id
_entity.type
_entity.pdbx_description
1 polymer ?
#
loop_
_entity_poly.entity_id
_entity_poly.type
_entity_poly.pdbx_seq_one_letter_code
_entity_poly.pdbx_strand_id
1 'polypeptide(L)'
;MKIEIQKDPDPKRLEELGVRAWPIWEKEISEFPWHYDEPETCYFLEGDVIVTPQGGEPVRVRKGDLVTFPQGMSCTWKVRRPVRKHYRFG
;
A
#
# COMPACT_ATOMS: atom_id res chain seq x y z
N MET A 1 -5.75 2.93 -14.71
CA MET A 1 -5.37 2.12 -13.52
C MET A 1 -5.72 2.89 -12.28
N LYS A 2 -6.26 2.22 -11.29
CA LYS A 2 -6.77 2.90 -10.10
C LYS A 2 -6.31 2.20 -8.82
N ILE A 3 -5.74 3.00 -7.91
CA ILE A 3 -5.43 2.54 -6.56
C ILE A 3 -6.73 2.52 -5.77
N GLU A 4 -7.03 1.39 -5.15
CA GLU A 4 -8.22 1.26 -4.31
C GLU A 4 -7.83 1.34 -2.85
N ILE A 5 -8.45 2.25 -2.10
CA ILE A 5 -8.15 2.45 -0.68
C ILE A 5 -9.42 2.31 0.13
N GLN A 6 -9.34 1.46 1.17
CA GLN A 6 -10.36 1.37 2.20
C GLN A 6 -9.75 1.89 3.50
N LYS A 7 -10.27 3.02 3.99
CA LYS A 7 -9.78 3.63 5.21
C LYS A 7 -10.41 2.98 6.43
N ASP A 8 -9.58 2.65 7.41
CA ASP A 8 -10.02 2.07 8.69
C ASP A 8 -11.02 0.92 8.48
N PRO A 9 -10.62 -0.14 7.72
CA PRO A 9 -11.52 -1.26 7.51
C PRO A 9 -11.90 -1.93 8.82
N ASP A 10 -13.11 -2.52 8.85
CA ASP A 10 -13.58 -3.27 10.00
C ASP A 10 -12.57 -4.37 10.35
N PRO A 11 -12.19 -4.53 11.62
CA PRO A 11 -11.29 -5.61 12.05
C PRO A 11 -11.71 -6.99 11.57
N LYS A 12 -13.02 -7.23 11.47
CA LYS A 12 -13.55 -8.49 10.94
C LYS A 12 -13.16 -8.70 9.47
N ARG A 13 -13.14 -7.62 8.68
CA ARG A 13 -12.70 -7.65 7.28
C ARG A 13 -11.25 -8.08 7.18
N LEU A 14 -10.39 -7.52 8.03
CA LEU A 14 -8.96 -7.87 8.05
C LEU A 14 -8.76 -9.32 8.46
N GLU A 15 -9.53 -9.80 9.43
CA GLU A 15 -9.48 -11.17 9.87
C GLU A 15 -9.92 -12.15 8.76
N GLU A 16 -10.99 -11.81 8.05
CA GLU A 16 -11.48 -12.62 6.92
C GLU A 16 -10.44 -12.73 5.81
N LEU A 17 -9.68 -11.67 5.56
CA LEU A 17 -8.61 -11.66 4.57
C LEU A 17 -7.35 -12.39 5.05
N GLY A 18 -7.22 -12.62 6.35
CA GLY A 18 -6.03 -13.26 6.92
C GLY A 18 -4.81 -12.35 6.90
N VAL A 19 -5.00 -11.05 7.01
CA VAL A 19 -3.94 -10.04 6.88
C VAL A 19 -2.74 -10.33 7.79
N ARG A 20 -2.99 -10.78 9.01
CA ARG A 20 -1.91 -11.01 10.00
C ARG A 20 -0.97 -12.16 9.62
N ALA A 21 -1.42 -13.03 8.69
CA ALA A 21 -0.60 -14.12 8.17
C ALA A 21 0.25 -13.70 6.97
N TRP A 22 0.00 -12.51 6.42
CA TRP A 22 0.77 -12.00 5.29
C TRP A 22 2.15 -11.55 5.75
N PRO A 23 3.17 -11.62 4.86
CA PRO A 23 4.49 -11.10 5.18
C PRO A 23 4.47 -9.60 5.45
N ILE A 24 5.52 -9.12 6.11
CA ILE A 24 5.69 -7.71 6.46
C ILE A 24 6.83 -7.13 5.64
N TRP A 25 6.64 -5.90 5.16
CA TRP A 25 7.63 -5.11 4.47
C TRP A 25 7.80 -3.78 5.19
N GLU A 26 9.05 -3.35 5.33
CA GLU A 26 9.38 -2.10 5.99
C GLU A 26 10.22 -1.22 5.08
N LYS A 27 10.07 0.09 5.21
CA LYS A 27 10.84 1.05 4.44
C LYS A 27 11.02 2.34 5.23
N GLU A 28 12.24 2.85 5.24
CA GLU A 28 12.58 4.14 5.84
C GLU A 28 12.08 5.31 5.00
N ILE A 29 12.15 6.52 5.56
CA ILE A 29 11.86 7.75 4.83
C ILE A 29 12.75 7.80 3.60
N SER A 30 12.14 7.90 2.41
CA SER A 30 12.83 7.78 1.13
C SER A 30 11.89 8.13 -0.01
N GLU A 31 12.45 8.21 -1.20
CA GLU A 31 11.66 8.39 -2.43
C GLU A 31 12.25 7.48 -3.50
N PHE A 32 11.41 6.69 -4.16
CA PHE A 32 11.87 5.74 -5.15
C PHE A 32 10.78 5.39 -6.15
N PRO A 33 11.16 5.01 -7.39
CA PRO A 33 10.20 4.50 -8.37
C PRO A 33 9.83 3.05 -8.04
N TRP A 34 8.62 2.66 -8.43
CA TRP A 34 8.14 1.30 -8.24
C TRP A 34 7.24 0.88 -9.40
N HIS A 35 7.26 -0.40 -9.71
CA HIS A 35 6.40 -0.98 -10.73
C HIS A 35 5.76 -2.27 -10.19
N TYR A 36 4.46 -2.43 -10.43
CA TYR A 36 3.72 -3.60 -9.96
C TYR A 36 3.57 -4.62 -11.08
N ASP A 37 4.31 -5.72 -11.00
CA ASP A 37 4.19 -6.83 -11.95
C ASP A 37 2.93 -7.65 -11.70
N GLU A 38 2.42 -7.60 -10.48
CA GLU A 38 1.20 -8.26 -10.03
C GLU A 38 0.38 -7.27 -9.21
N PRO A 39 -0.95 -7.48 -9.07
CA PRO A 39 -1.69 -6.67 -8.11
C PRO A 39 -1.18 -6.95 -6.70
N GLU A 40 -1.11 -5.92 -5.88
CA GLU A 40 -0.66 -6.04 -4.50
C GLU A 40 -1.70 -5.47 -3.56
N THR A 41 -2.08 -6.24 -2.54
CA THR A 41 -2.96 -5.76 -1.47
C THR A 41 -2.12 -5.61 -0.20
N CYS A 42 -2.21 -4.43 0.42
CA CYS A 42 -1.43 -4.08 1.60
C CYS A 42 -2.32 -3.56 2.72
N TYR A 43 -1.93 -3.88 3.95
CA TYR A 43 -2.51 -3.24 5.12
C TYR A 43 -1.41 -2.52 5.88
N PHE A 44 -1.55 -1.20 6.03
CA PHE A 44 -0.53 -0.35 6.63
C PHE A 44 -0.65 -0.33 8.15
N LEU A 45 0.34 -0.92 8.81
CA LEU A 45 0.44 -0.92 10.28
C LEU A 45 1.00 0.41 10.77
N GLU A 46 1.93 0.99 10.02
CA GLU A 46 2.56 2.27 10.32
C GLU A 46 2.98 2.94 9.02
N GLY A 47 3.04 4.26 9.03
CA GLY A 47 3.62 5.03 7.94
C GLY A 47 2.71 6.10 7.38
N ASP A 48 3.31 6.87 6.48
CA ASP A 48 2.65 7.93 5.72
C ASP A 48 3.39 8.03 4.38
N VAL A 49 2.70 7.73 3.31
CA VAL A 49 3.29 7.63 1.97
C VAL A 49 2.45 8.39 0.97
N ILE A 50 3.11 9.08 0.05
CA ILE A 50 2.46 9.62 -1.14
C ILE A 50 2.84 8.71 -2.31
N VAL A 51 1.86 8.08 -2.93
CA VAL A 51 2.05 7.25 -4.12
C VAL A 51 1.51 8.01 -5.31
N THR A 52 2.37 8.31 -6.28
CA THR A 52 1.97 9.04 -7.48
C THR A 52 2.07 8.11 -8.68
N PRO A 53 0.94 7.64 -9.21
CA PRO A 53 0.94 6.86 -10.45
C PRO A 53 1.49 7.69 -11.61
N GLN A 54 2.19 7.05 -12.53
CA GLN A 54 2.67 7.71 -13.74
C GLN A 54 1.48 8.26 -14.52
N GLY A 55 1.47 9.56 -14.77
CA GLY A 55 0.36 10.23 -15.45
C GLY A 55 -0.90 10.40 -14.61
N GLY A 56 -0.84 10.12 -13.32
CA GLY A 56 -1.98 10.22 -12.41
C GLY A 56 -1.78 11.17 -11.25
N GLU A 57 -2.79 11.26 -10.40
CA GLU A 57 -2.77 12.12 -9.23
C GLU A 57 -2.09 11.45 -8.03
N PRO A 58 -1.40 12.24 -7.18
CA PRO A 58 -0.84 11.70 -5.93
C PRO A 58 -1.93 11.14 -5.03
N VAL A 59 -1.65 10.00 -4.41
CA VAL A 59 -2.56 9.34 -3.48
C VAL A 59 -1.84 9.17 -2.15
N ARG A 60 -2.45 9.66 -1.08
CA ARG A 60 -1.90 9.52 0.26
C ARG A 60 -2.37 8.24 0.92
N VAL A 61 -1.43 7.45 1.42
CA VAL A 61 -1.69 6.20 2.14
C VAL A 61 -1.06 6.29 3.53
N ARG A 62 -1.81 5.91 4.55
CA ARG A 62 -1.39 6.04 5.95
C ARG A 62 -1.74 4.80 6.75
N LYS A 63 -1.24 4.78 8.00
CA LYS A 63 -1.61 3.79 9.00
C LYS A 63 -3.13 3.56 9.02
N GLY A 64 -3.54 2.31 9.00
CA GLY A 64 -4.94 1.91 9.03
C GLY A 64 -5.57 1.72 7.66
N ASP A 65 -4.86 2.01 6.58
CA ASP A 65 -5.39 1.86 5.23
C ASP A 65 -5.18 0.45 4.68
N LEU A 66 -6.23 -0.10 4.08
CA LEU A 66 -6.16 -1.32 3.28
C LEU A 66 -6.17 -0.87 1.81
N VAL A 67 -5.12 -1.18 1.08
CA VAL A 67 -4.86 -0.63 -0.25
C VAL A 67 -4.62 -1.74 -1.26
N THR A 68 -5.25 -1.63 -2.43
CA THR A 68 -4.94 -2.51 -3.55
C THR A 68 -4.33 -1.70 -4.68
N PHE A 69 -3.09 -2.05 -5.04
CA PHE A 69 -2.36 -1.46 -6.15
C PHE A 69 -2.56 -2.31 -7.39
N PRO A 70 -2.92 -1.71 -8.53
CA PRO A 70 -3.23 -2.49 -9.74
C PRO A 70 -1.97 -3.03 -10.41
N GLN A 71 -2.11 -4.20 -11.04
CA GLN A 71 -1.07 -4.78 -11.88
C GLN A 71 -0.72 -3.84 -13.03
N GLY A 72 0.57 -3.73 -13.34
CA GLY A 72 1.05 -2.94 -14.48
C GLY A 72 1.24 -1.47 -14.18
N MET A 73 0.97 -1.02 -12.95
CA MET A 73 1.13 0.38 -12.59
C MET A 73 2.58 0.72 -12.29
N SER A 74 3.09 1.77 -12.92
CA SER A 74 4.35 2.42 -12.55
C SER A 74 4.04 3.65 -11.73
N CYS A 75 4.80 3.89 -10.68
CA CYS A 75 4.54 4.99 -9.76
C CYS A 75 5.81 5.43 -9.05
N THR A 76 5.71 6.50 -8.29
CA THR A 76 6.74 6.96 -7.38
C THR A 76 6.19 6.91 -5.96
N TRP A 77 6.95 6.29 -5.06
CA TRP A 77 6.66 6.27 -3.64
C TRP A 77 7.48 7.34 -2.94
N LYS A 78 6.82 8.21 -2.21
CA LYS A 78 7.47 9.16 -1.32
C LYS A 78 7.09 8.80 0.11
N VAL A 79 8.01 8.12 0.81
CA VAL A 79 7.80 7.70 2.20
C VAL A 79 8.10 8.89 3.11
N ARG A 80 7.07 9.41 3.77
CA ARG A 80 7.16 10.57 4.65
C ARG A 80 7.37 10.19 6.10
N ARG A 81 6.91 8.98 6.49
CA ARG A 81 7.16 8.36 7.78
C ARG A 81 7.46 6.90 7.54
N PRO A 82 8.34 6.28 8.32
CA PRO A 82 8.70 4.88 8.10
C PRO A 82 7.48 4.00 7.98
N VAL A 83 7.49 3.14 6.96
CA VAL A 83 6.38 2.25 6.62
C VAL A 83 6.60 0.88 7.20
N ARG A 84 5.52 0.31 7.72
CA ARG A 84 5.44 -1.10 8.07
C ARG A 84 4.06 -1.60 7.62
N LYS A 85 4.05 -2.59 6.75
CA LYS A 85 2.80 -3.10 6.18
C LYS A 85 2.84 -4.60 5.98
N HIS A 86 1.66 -5.22 6.10
CA HIS A 86 1.42 -6.56 5.58
C HIS A 86 1.13 -6.44 4.09
N TYR A 87 1.58 -7.42 3.29
CA TYR A 87 1.33 -7.39 1.85
C TYR A 87 1.06 -8.78 1.30
N ARG A 88 0.35 -8.81 0.18
CA ARG A 88 0.07 -10.02 -0.58
C ARG A 88 -0.01 -9.68 -2.06
N PHE A 89 0.69 -10.47 -2.88
CA PHE A 89 0.58 -10.39 -4.34
C PHE A 89 -0.48 -11.33 -4.87
N GLY A 90 -1.08 -10.94 -5.98
CA GLY A 90 -2.06 -11.78 -6.66
C GLY A 90 -3.53 -11.39 -6.53
#